data_0e9aa64cd918d6fdd5524b6890d98265
#
_entry.id   0e9aa64cd918d6fdd5524b6890d98265
#
_cell.length_a   1.000
_cell.length_b   1.000
_cell.length_c   1.000
_cell.angle_alpha   90.00
_cell.angle_beta   90.00
_cell.angle_gamma   90.00
#
_symmetry.space_group_name_H-M   'P 1'
#
loop_
_entity.id
_entity.type
_entity.pdbx_description
1 polymer ?
#
loop_
_entity_poly.entity_id
_entity_poly.type
_entity_poly.pdbx_seq_one_letter_code
_entity_poly.pdbx_strand_id
1 'polypeptide(L)'
;MKCLKSLLLLALTALSLGALAQEAAIRKNLAERLPKLPTIDEVSKTPMPGVFEVRINGSDIFYTDAEGNYLIQGTLIDTRARVNLTEQRLEKLTALAFKDLPLKDAFTLVRGNGKRKMAVFEDPNCGYCKKLHQEFADLDNVTLHVFLIPVLGPDSAEKARRIWCAKDKAKTYSDWMTNNQPPAAATCDTAAIERNSRLASKHGIKGTPTMIFTNDTRVPGFITADRIETMLN
;
A
#
# COMPACT_ATOMS: atom_id res chain seq x y z
N MET A 1 4.39 -38.38 -36.62
CA MET A 1 3.67 -37.48 -35.71
C MET A 1 3.90 -37.74 -34.20
N LYS A 2 4.19 -38.96 -33.74
CA LYS A 2 4.47 -39.26 -32.31
C LYS A 2 5.80 -38.77 -31.82
N CYS A 3 6.87 -38.81 -32.61
CA CYS A 3 8.22 -38.31 -32.22
C CYS A 3 8.27 -36.80 -32.03
N LEU A 4 7.51 -36.01 -32.80
CA LEU A 4 7.51 -34.54 -32.70
C LEU A 4 6.86 -34.06 -31.40
N LYS A 5 5.81 -34.76 -30.91
CA LYS A 5 5.14 -34.47 -29.63
C LYS A 5 6.04 -34.77 -28.42
N SER A 6 6.86 -35.85 -28.50
CA SER A 6 7.78 -36.21 -27.43
C SER A 6 8.99 -35.24 -27.31
N LEU A 7 9.50 -34.73 -28.43
CA LEU A 7 10.54 -33.68 -28.41
C LEU A 7 10.02 -32.35 -27.83
N LEU A 8 8.77 -31.98 -28.12
CA LEU A 8 8.16 -30.75 -27.58
C LEU A 8 7.96 -30.83 -26.06
N LEU A 9 7.58 -31.99 -25.53
CA LEU A 9 7.45 -32.19 -24.06
C LEU A 9 8.80 -32.13 -23.34
N LEU A 10 9.87 -32.72 -23.90
CA LEU A 10 11.20 -32.64 -23.31
C LEU A 10 11.78 -31.22 -23.32
N ALA A 11 11.52 -30.43 -24.34
CA ALA A 11 11.97 -29.03 -24.41
C ALA A 11 11.26 -28.14 -23.38
N LEU A 12 9.98 -28.34 -23.10
CA LEU A 12 9.25 -27.58 -22.07
C LEU A 12 9.74 -27.89 -20.64
N THR A 13 10.11 -29.14 -20.34
CA THR A 13 10.62 -29.53 -19.01
C THR A 13 12.03 -28.99 -18.76
N ALA A 14 12.89 -28.88 -19.76
CA ALA A 14 14.23 -28.34 -19.63
C ALA A 14 14.25 -26.82 -19.34
N LEU A 15 13.31 -26.05 -19.90
CA LEU A 15 13.17 -24.62 -19.63
C LEU A 15 12.70 -24.32 -18.20
N SER A 16 11.88 -25.16 -17.63
CA SER A 16 11.37 -25.02 -16.25
C SER A 16 12.45 -25.32 -15.21
N LEU A 17 13.28 -26.33 -15.45
CA LEU A 17 14.39 -26.72 -14.56
C LEU A 17 15.47 -25.62 -14.48
N GLY A 18 15.78 -24.94 -15.57
CA GLY A 18 16.75 -23.84 -15.60
C GLY A 18 16.28 -22.63 -14.80
N ALA A 19 14.98 -22.30 -14.80
CA ALA A 19 14.45 -21.18 -14.04
C ALA A 19 14.49 -21.43 -12.53
N LEU A 20 14.16 -22.64 -12.08
CA LEU A 20 14.21 -23.03 -10.67
C LEU A 20 15.65 -23.05 -10.13
N ALA A 21 16.61 -23.50 -10.95
CA ALA A 21 18.03 -23.51 -10.58
C ALA A 21 18.58 -22.08 -10.39
N GLN A 22 18.21 -21.15 -11.26
CA GLN A 22 18.61 -19.73 -11.15
C GLN A 22 17.99 -19.07 -9.90
N GLU A 23 16.71 -19.28 -9.64
CA GLU A 23 16.06 -18.77 -8.44
C GLU A 23 16.76 -19.28 -7.16
N ALA A 24 17.05 -20.58 -7.11
CA ALA A 24 17.74 -21.20 -5.97
C ALA A 24 19.15 -20.61 -5.78
N ALA A 25 19.88 -20.39 -6.86
CA ALA A 25 21.22 -19.79 -6.83
C ALA A 25 21.18 -18.34 -6.32
N ILE A 26 20.24 -17.52 -6.83
CA ILE A 26 20.06 -16.13 -6.41
C ILE A 26 19.74 -16.07 -4.91
N ARG A 27 18.76 -16.85 -4.45
CA ARG A 27 18.36 -16.89 -3.03
C ARG A 27 19.52 -17.27 -2.12
N LYS A 28 20.24 -18.33 -2.46
CA LYS A 28 21.39 -18.82 -1.71
C LYS A 28 22.49 -17.75 -1.64
N ASN A 29 22.93 -17.25 -2.79
CA ASN A 29 24.07 -16.34 -2.87
C ASN A 29 23.79 -14.99 -2.20
N LEU A 30 22.57 -14.44 -2.35
CA LEU A 30 22.20 -13.20 -1.67
C LEU A 30 22.12 -13.40 -0.14
N ALA A 31 21.56 -14.51 0.34
CA ALA A 31 21.50 -14.79 1.77
C ALA A 31 22.90 -14.98 2.40
N GLU A 32 23.80 -15.65 1.71
CA GLU A 32 25.19 -15.86 2.18
C GLU A 32 26.01 -14.57 2.19
N ARG A 33 25.88 -13.73 1.16
CA ARG A 33 26.68 -12.51 0.98
C ARG A 33 26.11 -11.30 1.73
N LEU A 34 24.79 -11.26 1.94
CA LEU A 34 24.06 -10.17 2.61
C LEU A 34 23.22 -10.72 3.78
N PRO A 35 23.86 -11.16 4.90
CA PRO A 35 23.15 -11.83 6.00
C PRO A 35 22.16 -10.95 6.73
N LYS A 36 22.18 -9.62 6.53
CA LYS A 36 21.19 -8.67 7.05
C LYS A 36 20.03 -8.41 6.09
N LEU A 37 20.05 -8.99 4.88
CA LEU A 37 18.95 -8.85 3.94
C LEU A 37 17.72 -9.59 4.51
N PRO A 38 16.55 -8.97 4.53
CA PRO A 38 15.32 -9.67 4.93
C PRO A 38 15.04 -10.88 4.02
N THR A 39 14.15 -11.75 4.48
CA THR A 39 13.75 -12.93 3.69
C THR A 39 13.25 -12.52 2.31
N ILE A 40 13.76 -13.18 1.28
CA ILE A 40 13.34 -12.98 -0.10
C ILE A 40 11.98 -13.65 -0.29
N ASP A 41 10.94 -12.87 -0.60
CA ASP A 41 9.59 -13.37 -0.86
C ASP A 41 9.49 -14.07 -2.21
N GLU A 42 10.05 -13.46 -3.26
CA GLU A 42 9.94 -13.93 -4.64
C GLU A 42 11.19 -13.56 -5.44
N VAL A 43 11.58 -14.46 -6.35
CA VAL A 43 12.54 -14.17 -7.42
C VAL A 43 11.87 -14.47 -8.74
N SER A 44 11.84 -13.52 -9.66
CA SER A 44 11.18 -13.69 -10.95
C SER A 44 12.01 -13.11 -12.10
N LYS A 45 11.80 -13.63 -13.32
CA LYS A 45 12.45 -13.12 -14.53
C LYS A 45 11.84 -11.76 -14.90
N THR A 46 12.70 -10.86 -15.39
CA THR A 46 12.24 -9.63 -16.04
C THR A 46 12.22 -9.78 -17.57
N PRO A 47 11.61 -8.88 -18.31
CA PRO A 47 11.73 -8.82 -19.77
C PRO A 47 13.15 -8.53 -20.26
N MET A 48 14.03 -7.98 -19.39
CA MET A 48 15.44 -7.75 -19.70
C MET A 48 16.23 -9.05 -19.51
N PRO A 49 16.84 -9.62 -20.57
CA PRO A 49 17.59 -10.85 -20.47
C PRO A 49 18.72 -10.76 -19.43
N GLY A 50 18.85 -11.81 -18.59
CA GLY A 50 19.89 -11.90 -17.56
C GLY A 50 19.62 -11.08 -16.29
N VAL A 51 18.50 -10.34 -16.23
CA VAL A 51 18.08 -9.57 -15.06
C VAL A 51 16.88 -10.21 -14.40
N PHE A 52 16.93 -10.37 -13.08
CA PHE A 52 15.91 -10.95 -12.23
C PHE A 52 15.38 -9.91 -11.26
N GLU A 53 14.08 -9.94 -11.00
CA GLU A 53 13.42 -9.20 -9.92
C GLU A 53 13.56 -10.00 -8.63
N VAL A 54 13.95 -9.35 -7.54
CA VAL A 54 13.98 -9.89 -6.18
C VAL A 54 13.04 -9.06 -5.32
N ARG A 55 11.98 -9.68 -4.83
CA ARG A 55 10.99 -9.03 -3.96
C ARG A 55 11.24 -9.39 -2.50
N ILE A 56 11.22 -8.37 -1.64
CA ILE A 56 11.50 -8.45 -0.20
C ILE A 56 10.43 -7.65 0.54
N ASN A 57 10.10 -8.02 1.77
CA ASN A 57 9.14 -7.29 2.63
C ASN A 57 7.79 -7.02 1.94
N GLY A 58 7.32 -7.93 1.11
CA GLY A 58 6.04 -7.81 0.42
C GLY A 58 6.07 -6.94 -0.84
N SER A 59 6.73 -5.80 -0.84
CA SER A 59 6.70 -4.85 -1.96
C SER A 59 8.03 -4.14 -2.27
N ASP A 60 9.11 -4.42 -1.57
CA ASP A 60 10.41 -3.84 -1.90
C ASP A 60 11.02 -4.61 -3.07
N ILE A 61 11.22 -3.93 -4.20
CA ILE A 61 11.74 -4.52 -5.44
C ILE A 61 13.21 -4.16 -5.63
N PHE A 62 14.00 -5.19 -5.89
CA PHE A 62 15.39 -5.09 -6.30
C PHE A 62 15.60 -5.90 -7.59
N TYR A 63 16.72 -5.66 -8.26
CA TYR A 63 17.13 -6.41 -9.44
C TYR A 63 18.50 -7.02 -9.24
N THR A 64 18.76 -8.16 -9.89
CA THR A 64 20.03 -8.88 -9.80
C THR A 64 20.34 -9.62 -11.09
N ASP A 65 21.59 -10.05 -11.27
CA ASP A 65 21.98 -10.99 -12.30
C ASP A 65 21.60 -12.45 -11.93
N ALA A 66 21.82 -13.39 -12.83
CA ALA A 66 21.42 -14.80 -12.66
C ALA A 66 22.11 -15.52 -11.50
N GLU A 67 23.22 -15.00 -10.99
CA GLU A 67 24.03 -15.56 -9.89
C GLU A 67 23.89 -14.77 -8.58
N GLY A 68 23.13 -13.65 -8.55
CA GLY A 68 23.02 -12.80 -7.37
C GLY A 68 24.33 -12.09 -7.01
N ASN A 69 25.18 -11.75 -8.00
CA ASN A 69 26.44 -11.05 -7.73
C ASN A 69 26.25 -9.57 -7.41
N TYR A 70 25.20 -8.96 -7.97
CA TYR A 70 24.88 -7.55 -7.81
C TYR A 70 23.44 -7.40 -7.32
N LEU A 71 23.20 -6.46 -6.42
CA LEU A 71 21.86 -6.09 -6.02
C LEU A 71 21.64 -4.61 -6.36
N ILE A 72 20.66 -4.34 -7.24
CA ILE A 72 20.36 -3.02 -7.76
C ILE A 72 19.02 -2.56 -7.15
N GLN A 73 19.01 -1.42 -6.49
CA GLN A 73 17.78 -0.72 -6.09
C GLN A 73 17.50 0.39 -7.09
N GLY A 74 16.35 0.29 -7.78
CA GLY A 74 16.01 1.25 -8.82
C GLY A 74 14.75 0.87 -9.59
N THR A 75 14.54 1.51 -10.74
CA THR A 75 13.40 1.25 -11.63
C THR A 75 13.84 0.64 -12.95
N LEU A 76 13.10 -0.36 -13.41
CA LEU A 76 13.24 -0.95 -14.73
C LEU A 76 12.17 -0.31 -15.65
N ILE A 77 12.65 0.41 -16.67
CA ILE A 77 11.78 1.10 -17.63
C ILE A 77 11.96 0.46 -19.01
N ASP A 78 10.84 -0.01 -19.59
CA ASP A 78 10.80 -0.36 -21.00
C ASP A 78 10.70 0.93 -21.83
N THR A 79 11.81 1.31 -22.46
CA THR A 79 11.90 2.55 -23.22
C THR A 79 11.18 2.47 -24.58
N ARG A 80 10.93 1.27 -25.10
CA ARG A 80 10.18 1.07 -26.34
C ARG A 80 8.68 1.20 -26.08
N ALA A 81 8.18 0.51 -25.04
CA ALA A 81 6.80 0.61 -24.61
C ALA A 81 6.52 1.91 -23.81
N ARG A 82 7.56 2.64 -23.36
CA ARG A 82 7.48 3.81 -22.48
C ARG A 82 6.77 3.51 -21.17
N VAL A 83 7.08 2.36 -20.57
CA VAL A 83 6.43 1.85 -19.38
C VAL A 83 7.45 1.63 -18.25
N ASN A 84 7.13 2.11 -17.06
CA ASN A 84 7.86 1.77 -15.84
C ASN A 84 7.36 0.42 -15.32
N LEU A 85 8.12 -0.66 -15.59
CA LEU A 85 7.75 -2.02 -15.20
C LEU A 85 7.76 -2.22 -13.70
N THR A 86 8.70 -1.54 -12.98
CA THR A 86 8.75 -1.56 -11.52
C THR A 86 7.49 -0.96 -10.92
N GLU A 87 7.04 0.18 -11.42
CA GLU A 87 5.83 0.84 -10.95
C GLU A 87 4.58 0.00 -11.19
N GLN A 88 4.42 -0.54 -12.40
CA GLN A 88 3.33 -1.49 -12.71
C GLN A 88 3.34 -2.71 -11.78
N ARG A 89 4.51 -3.23 -11.45
CA ARG A 89 4.65 -4.35 -10.53
C ARG A 89 4.24 -3.94 -9.12
N LEU A 90 4.71 -2.79 -8.63
CA LEU A 90 4.35 -2.23 -7.33
C LEU A 90 2.84 -1.98 -7.23
N GLU A 91 2.21 -1.41 -8.25
CA GLU A 91 0.76 -1.21 -8.28
C GLU A 91 0.01 -2.53 -8.09
N LYS A 92 0.42 -3.60 -8.79
CA LYS A 92 -0.18 -4.94 -8.63
C LYS A 92 0.03 -5.52 -7.25
N LEU A 93 1.25 -5.40 -6.70
CA LEU A 93 1.61 -5.97 -5.39
C LEU A 93 0.92 -5.24 -4.24
N THR A 94 0.68 -3.94 -4.40
CA THR A 94 0.11 -3.08 -3.35
C THR A 94 -1.37 -2.75 -3.59
N ALA A 95 -1.99 -3.35 -4.60
CA ALA A 95 -3.40 -3.14 -4.89
C ALA A 95 -4.25 -3.42 -3.63
N LEU A 96 -5.19 -2.53 -3.38
CA LEU A 96 -6.14 -2.62 -2.27
C LEU A 96 -7.50 -2.15 -2.75
N ALA A 97 -8.38 -3.09 -3.01
CA ALA A 97 -9.73 -2.77 -3.43
C ALA A 97 -10.57 -2.23 -2.25
N PHE A 98 -11.44 -1.26 -2.52
CA PHE A 98 -12.31 -0.68 -1.49
C PHE A 98 -13.14 -1.74 -0.76
N LYS A 99 -13.65 -2.74 -1.48
CA LYS A 99 -14.44 -3.85 -0.92
C LYS A 99 -13.68 -4.73 0.08
N ASP A 100 -12.34 -4.77 -0.02
CA ASP A 100 -11.47 -5.60 0.82
C ASP A 100 -11.00 -4.84 2.08
N LEU A 101 -11.39 -3.58 2.24
CA LEU A 101 -11.08 -2.78 3.41
C LEU A 101 -11.81 -3.31 4.65
N PRO A 102 -11.11 -3.50 5.79
CA PRO A 102 -11.74 -3.90 7.05
C PRO A 102 -12.47 -2.71 7.70
N LEU A 103 -13.65 -2.32 7.17
CA LEU A 103 -14.38 -1.13 7.60
C LEU A 103 -14.70 -1.11 9.12
N LYS A 104 -14.69 -2.26 9.79
CA LYS A 104 -14.80 -2.34 11.26
C LYS A 104 -13.64 -1.69 12.02
N ASP A 105 -12.50 -1.53 11.38
CA ASP A 105 -11.30 -0.90 11.93
C ASP A 105 -11.20 0.59 11.56
N ALA A 106 -12.25 1.14 10.93
CA ALA A 106 -12.44 2.56 10.66
C ALA A 106 -13.60 3.13 11.50
N PHE A 107 -13.61 4.45 11.65
CA PHE A 107 -14.82 5.18 12.01
C PHE A 107 -15.28 6.01 10.82
N THR A 108 -16.53 6.48 10.86
CA THR A 108 -17.11 7.18 9.71
C THR A 108 -17.40 8.64 10.02
N LEU A 109 -17.13 9.49 9.02
CA LEU A 109 -17.65 10.85 8.94
C LEU A 109 -18.68 10.88 7.82
N VAL A 110 -19.88 11.37 8.10
CA VAL A 110 -20.98 11.40 7.13
C VAL A 110 -21.35 12.85 6.82
N ARG A 111 -21.46 13.15 5.53
CA ARG A 111 -21.97 14.42 5.00
C ARG A 111 -23.22 14.16 4.17
N GLY A 112 -24.25 15.00 4.34
CA GLY A 112 -25.51 14.84 3.63
C GLY A 112 -26.09 13.43 3.81
N ASN A 113 -26.52 12.79 2.72
CA ASN A 113 -27.13 11.46 2.76
C ASN A 113 -26.12 10.29 2.83
N GLY A 114 -24.81 10.56 2.74
CA GLY A 114 -23.75 9.57 2.87
C GLY A 114 -23.69 8.48 1.79
N LYS A 115 -24.37 8.65 0.65
CA LYS A 115 -24.50 7.58 -0.37
C LYS A 115 -23.16 7.24 -1.04
N ARG A 116 -22.37 8.25 -1.39
CA ARG A 116 -21.05 8.06 -2.00
C ARG A 116 -20.06 7.70 -0.89
N LYS A 117 -19.13 6.83 -1.17
CA LYS A 117 -18.20 6.30 -0.15
C LYS A 117 -16.76 6.42 -0.60
N MET A 118 -15.90 6.71 0.36
CA MET A 118 -14.46 6.62 0.19
C MET A 118 -13.80 6.25 1.52
N ALA A 119 -12.61 5.73 1.46
CA ALA A 119 -11.77 5.47 2.62
C ALA A 119 -10.56 6.41 2.59
N VAL A 120 -10.08 6.78 3.77
CA VAL A 120 -8.88 7.60 3.91
C VAL A 120 -8.01 7.08 5.05
N PHE A 121 -6.72 6.92 4.79
CA PHE A 121 -5.71 6.60 5.78
C PHE A 121 -5.07 7.91 6.24
N GLU A 122 -5.16 8.19 7.54
CA GLU A 122 -4.77 9.48 8.09
C GLU A 122 -3.99 9.37 9.39
N ASP A 123 -3.13 10.37 9.62
CA ASP A 123 -2.44 10.58 10.89
C ASP A 123 -3.00 11.85 11.55
N PRO A 124 -3.34 11.82 12.84
CA PRO A 124 -3.91 12.98 13.55
C PRO A 124 -3.02 14.24 13.53
N ASN A 125 -1.72 14.08 13.40
CA ASN A 125 -0.79 15.21 13.35
C ASN A 125 -0.37 15.63 11.94
N CYS A 126 -0.91 14.96 10.91
CA CYS A 126 -0.58 15.27 9.53
C CYS A 126 -1.21 16.59 9.09
N GLY A 127 -0.37 17.58 8.72
CA GLY A 127 -0.83 18.89 8.24
C GLY A 127 -1.64 18.81 6.95
N TYR A 128 -1.31 17.88 6.04
CA TYR A 128 -2.08 17.65 4.81
C TYR A 128 -3.41 16.94 5.08
N CYS A 129 -3.51 16.09 6.11
CA CYS A 129 -4.77 15.53 6.55
C CYS A 129 -5.69 16.63 7.10
N LYS A 130 -5.16 17.57 7.88
CA LYS A 130 -5.93 18.74 8.35
C LYS A 130 -6.46 19.59 7.18
N LYS A 131 -5.64 19.83 6.16
CA LYS A 131 -6.09 20.53 4.93
C LYS A 131 -7.19 19.74 4.22
N LEU A 132 -7.06 18.42 4.10
CA LEU A 132 -8.07 17.56 3.49
C LEU A 132 -9.41 17.62 4.23
N HIS A 133 -9.38 17.73 5.57
CA HIS A 133 -10.60 17.93 6.37
C HIS A 133 -11.31 19.24 6.10
N GLN A 134 -10.58 20.30 5.71
CA GLN A 134 -11.19 21.58 5.26
C GLN A 134 -11.92 21.35 3.93
N GLU A 135 -11.31 20.65 2.97
CA GLU A 135 -11.93 20.30 1.69
C GLU A 135 -13.18 19.42 1.88
N PHE A 136 -13.18 18.51 2.86
CA PHE A 136 -14.34 17.68 3.15
C PHE A 136 -15.56 18.48 3.63
N ALA A 137 -15.38 19.71 4.10
CA ALA A 137 -16.50 20.58 4.45
C ALA A 137 -17.36 20.95 3.23
N ASP A 138 -16.74 21.01 2.05
CA ASP A 138 -17.37 21.38 0.78
C ASP A 138 -17.96 20.17 0.02
N LEU A 139 -17.71 18.93 0.50
CA LEU A 139 -18.29 17.72 -0.09
C LEU A 139 -19.70 17.48 0.47
N ASP A 140 -20.59 16.97 -0.39
CA ASP A 140 -21.93 16.55 0.00
C ASP A 140 -22.18 15.07 -0.29
N ASN A 141 -23.14 14.48 0.42
CA ASN A 141 -23.61 13.11 0.19
C ASN A 141 -22.50 12.03 0.23
N VAL A 142 -21.50 12.18 1.11
CA VAL A 142 -20.36 11.29 1.22
C VAL A 142 -20.22 10.68 2.62
N THR A 143 -19.87 9.40 2.68
CA THR A 143 -19.37 8.69 3.86
C THR A 143 -17.86 8.47 3.72
N LEU A 144 -17.10 9.10 4.62
CA LEU A 144 -15.68 8.85 4.80
C LEU A 144 -15.46 7.73 5.81
N HIS A 145 -14.72 6.69 5.43
CA HIS A 145 -14.19 5.69 6.34
C HIS A 145 -12.75 6.05 6.71
N VAL A 146 -12.53 6.53 7.94
CA VAL A 146 -11.22 7.02 8.39
C VAL A 146 -10.46 5.88 9.08
N PHE A 147 -9.31 5.52 8.52
CA PHE A 147 -8.34 4.57 9.06
C PHE A 147 -7.19 5.33 9.71
N LEU A 148 -7.10 5.32 11.02
CA LEU A 148 -5.98 5.96 11.73
C LEU A 148 -4.71 5.13 11.59
N ILE A 149 -3.64 5.76 11.10
CA ILE A 149 -2.29 5.21 10.99
C ILE A 149 -1.29 6.23 11.54
N PRO A 150 -0.88 6.14 12.81
CA PRO A 150 0.01 7.11 13.44
C PRO A 150 1.46 6.90 12.98
N VAL A 151 1.85 7.55 11.90
CA VAL A 151 3.18 7.44 11.27
C VAL A 151 4.14 8.57 11.65
N LEU A 152 3.65 9.64 12.30
CA LEU A 152 4.42 10.84 12.63
C LEU A 152 4.94 10.85 14.07
N GLY A 153 5.04 9.67 14.71
CA GLY A 153 5.70 9.52 15.99
C GLY A 153 4.77 9.33 17.20
N PRO A 154 5.36 9.38 18.41
CA PRO A 154 4.63 8.99 19.64
C PRO A 154 3.41 9.84 19.96
N ASP A 155 3.45 11.15 19.69
CA ASP A 155 2.33 12.05 19.92
C ASP A 155 1.14 11.75 18.97
N SER A 156 1.41 11.37 17.72
CA SER A 156 0.38 10.86 16.79
C SER A 156 -0.27 9.59 17.31
N ALA A 157 0.54 8.66 17.82
CA ALA A 157 0.04 7.41 18.39
C ALA A 157 -0.87 7.65 19.60
N GLU A 158 -0.49 8.59 20.47
CA GLU A 158 -1.32 8.95 21.63
C GLU A 158 -2.64 9.59 21.22
N LYS A 159 -2.62 10.54 20.29
CA LYS A 159 -3.83 11.16 19.77
C LYS A 159 -4.74 10.17 19.06
N ALA A 160 -4.17 9.28 18.23
CA ALA A 160 -4.93 8.22 17.57
C ALA A 160 -5.66 7.34 18.57
N ARG A 161 -5.00 6.91 19.67
CA ARG A 161 -5.62 6.14 20.75
C ARG A 161 -6.76 6.89 21.42
N ARG A 162 -6.56 8.17 21.78
CA ARG A 162 -7.60 9.00 22.42
C ARG A 162 -8.81 9.20 21.53
N ILE A 163 -8.60 9.48 20.23
CA ILE A 163 -9.67 9.60 19.24
C ILE A 163 -10.41 8.28 19.11
N TRP A 164 -9.69 7.17 18.97
CA TRP A 164 -10.30 5.86 18.81
C TRP A 164 -11.13 5.45 20.03
N CYS A 165 -10.70 5.81 21.22
CA CYS A 165 -11.40 5.50 22.48
C CYS A 165 -12.46 6.52 22.86
N ALA A 166 -12.62 7.63 22.12
CA ALA A 166 -13.66 8.60 22.41
C ALA A 166 -15.05 8.00 22.18
N LYS A 167 -16.02 8.45 22.99
CA LYS A 167 -17.43 8.05 22.85
C LYS A 167 -17.97 8.40 21.46
N ASP A 168 -17.62 9.57 20.96
CA ASP A 168 -17.91 10.02 19.59
C ASP A 168 -16.59 10.27 18.86
N LYS A 169 -16.10 9.23 18.17
CA LYS A 169 -14.86 9.27 17.44
C LYS A 169 -14.87 10.32 16.33
N ALA A 170 -15.98 10.38 15.60
CA ALA A 170 -16.16 11.27 14.47
C ALA A 170 -16.05 12.74 14.89
N LYS A 171 -16.82 13.11 15.93
CA LYS A 171 -16.76 14.46 16.47
C LYS A 171 -15.40 14.80 17.04
N THR A 172 -14.81 13.93 17.87
CA THR A 172 -13.49 14.16 18.49
C THR A 172 -12.41 14.33 17.42
N TYR A 173 -12.45 13.52 16.36
CA TYR A 173 -11.51 13.64 15.26
C TYR A 173 -11.70 14.94 14.48
N SER A 174 -12.95 15.29 14.13
CA SER A 174 -13.25 16.54 13.43
C SER A 174 -12.81 17.77 14.25
N ASP A 175 -13.10 17.79 15.54
CA ASP A 175 -12.70 18.90 16.43
C ASP A 175 -11.17 19.06 16.48
N TRP A 176 -10.42 17.93 16.49
CA TRP A 176 -8.97 17.97 16.42
C TRP A 176 -8.46 18.46 15.06
N MET A 177 -9.00 17.93 13.95
CA MET A 177 -8.50 18.22 12.61
C MET A 177 -8.84 19.66 12.16
N THR A 178 -9.99 20.18 12.55
CA THR A 178 -10.46 21.52 12.10
C THR A 178 -10.18 22.62 13.11
N ASN A 179 -10.36 22.33 14.41
CA ASN A 179 -10.32 23.33 15.47
C ASN A 179 -9.08 23.23 16.37
N ASN A 180 -8.19 22.24 16.12
CA ASN A 180 -7.05 21.93 16.99
C ASN A 180 -7.46 21.67 18.45
N GLN A 181 -8.70 21.22 18.70
CA GLN A 181 -9.14 20.84 20.04
C GLN A 181 -8.55 19.48 20.42
N PRO A 182 -7.67 19.41 21.44
CA PRO A 182 -7.01 18.15 21.78
C PRO A 182 -8.02 17.08 22.21
N PRO A 183 -7.87 15.81 21.78
CA PRO A 183 -8.70 14.72 22.23
C PRO A 183 -8.47 14.44 23.72
N ALA A 184 -9.57 14.35 24.48
CA ALA A 184 -9.52 14.02 25.90
C ALA A 184 -8.90 12.63 26.15
N ALA A 185 -8.32 12.45 27.34
CA ALA A 185 -7.80 11.15 27.73
C ALA A 185 -8.95 10.10 27.77
N ALA A 186 -8.72 8.99 27.08
CA ALA A 186 -9.66 7.87 27.04
C ALA A 186 -8.86 6.57 26.82
N THR A 187 -9.39 5.45 27.32
CA THR A 187 -8.77 4.13 27.21
C THR A 187 -9.78 3.09 26.76
N CYS A 188 -9.38 2.24 25.82
CA CYS A 188 -10.15 1.11 25.32
C CYS A 188 -9.22 0.15 24.57
N ASP A 189 -9.75 -0.90 23.93
CA ASP A 189 -8.99 -1.70 22.97
C ASP A 189 -8.66 -0.89 21.71
N THR A 190 -7.39 -0.73 21.42
CA THR A 190 -6.85 0.03 20.28
C THR A 190 -6.22 -0.85 19.21
N ALA A 191 -6.44 -2.16 19.24
CA ALA A 191 -5.86 -3.12 18.28
C ALA A 191 -6.24 -2.80 16.81
N ALA A 192 -7.33 -2.07 16.57
CA ALA A 192 -7.71 -1.58 15.25
C ALA A 192 -6.62 -0.67 14.62
N ILE A 193 -6.01 0.22 15.41
CA ILE A 193 -4.95 1.13 14.94
C ILE A 193 -3.72 0.34 14.47
N GLU A 194 -3.35 -0.71 15.19
CA GLU A 194 -2.24 -1.57 14.79
C GLU A 194 -2.57 -2.37 13.52
N ARG A 195 -3.82 -2.88 13.41
CA ARG A 195 -4.27 -3.56 12.19
C ARG A 195 -4.25 -2.62 10.99
N ASN A 196 -4.67 -1.36 11.16
CA ASN A 196 -4.61 -0.34 10.13
C ASN A 196 -3.17 -0.05 9.69
N SER A 197 -2.23 0.07 10.63
CA SER A 197 -0.82 0.27 10.34
C SER A 197 -0.21 -0.91 9.58
N ARG A 198 -0.56 -2.15 9.96
CA ARG A 198 -0.16 -3.35 9.22
C ARG A 198 -0.76 -3.41 7.81
N LEU A 199 -2.05 -3.06 7.68
CA LEU A 199 -2.73 -2.99 6.38
C LEU A 199 -2.06 -1.95 5.48
N ALA A 200 -1.80 -0.76 6.01
CA ALA A 200 -1.11 0.31 5.30
C ALA A 200 0.29 -0.14 4.82
N SER A 201 1.07 -0.75 5.69
CA SER A 201 2.40 -1.29 5.36
C SER A 201 2.32 -2.38 4.27
N LYS A 202 1.43 -3.36 4.44
CA LYS A 202 1.21 -4.45 3.48
C LYS A 202 0.90 -3.94 2.08
N HIS A 203 0.10 -2.89 1.98
CA HIS A 203 -0.33 -2.31 0.71
C HIS A 203 0.49 -1.06 0.32
N GLY A 204 1.69 -0.88 0.88
CA GLY A 204 2.60 0.21 0.49
C GLY A 204 2.02 1.61 0.67
N ILE A 205 1.14 1.83 1.65
CA ILE A 205 0.66 3.16 2.03
C ILE A 205 1.72 3.77 2.94
N LYS A 206 2.61 4.59 2.35
CA LYS A 206 3.80 5.16 3.02
C LYS A 206 3.58 6.59 3.54
N GLY A 207 2.43 7.18 3.26
CA GLY A 207 2.16 8.57 3.62
C GLY A 207 0.67 8.85 3.82
N THR A 208 0.41 9.96 4.51
CA THR A 208 -0.94 10.45 4.81
C THR A 208 -1.15 11.85 4.26
N PRO A 209 -2.36 12.18 3.82
CA PRO A 209 -3.48 11.27 3.64
C PRO A 209 -3.26 10.32 2.44
N THR A 210 -3.89 9.13 2.45
CA THR A 210 -4.04 8.29 1.26
C THR A 210 -5.51 7.90 1.14
N MET A 211 -6.13 8.22 0.02
CA MET A 211 -7.55 7.95 -0.25
C MET A 211 -7.71 6.71 -1.12
N ILE A 212 -8.80 5.95 -0.89
CA ILE A 212 -9.24 4.83 -1.72
C ILE A 212 -10.71 5.02 -2.04
N PHE A 213 -11.04 5.06 -3.32
CA PHE A 213 -12.39 5.25 -3.82
C PHE A 213 -13.08 3.91 -4.11
N THR A 214 -14.41 3.91 -4.26
CA THR A 214 -15.18 2.68 -4.53
C THR A 214 -14.90 2.03 -5.87
N ASN A 215 -14.28 2.74 -6.80
CA ASN A 215 -13.77 2.22 -8.07
C ASN A 215 -12.32 1.69 -7.97
N ASP A 216 -11.84 1.47 -6.73
CA ASP A 216 -10.49 1.00 -6.38
C ASP A 216 -9.36 1.97 -6.75
N THR A 217 -9.69 3.19 -7.20
CA THR A 217 -8.68 4.23 -7.44
C THR A 217 -8.05 4.64 -6.12
N ARG A 218 -6.73 4.61 -6.07
CA ARG A 218 -5.92 5.06 -4.94
C ARG A 218 -5.25 6.38 -5.24
N VAL A 219 -5.39 7.34 -4.34
CA VAL A 219 -4.78 8.67 -4.46
C VAL A 219 -3.94 8.94 -3.21
N PRO A 220 -2.61 8.91 -3.32
CA PRO A 220 -1.72 9.32 -2.24
C PRO A 220 -1.63 10.85 -2.18
N GLY A 221 -1.61 11.39 -0.97
CA GLY A 221 -1.45 12.82 -0.71
C GLY A 221 -2.76 13.61 -0.77
N PHE A 222 -2.61 14.91 -0.61
CA PHE A 222 -3.71 15.87 -0.60
C PHE A 222 -4.21 16.16 -2.02
N ILE A 223 -5.53 16.23 -2.18
CA ILE A 223 -6.21 16.77 -3.37
C ILE A 223 -7.39 17.67 -2.93
N THR A 224 -7.81 18.58 -3.80
CA THR A 224 -8.92 19.51 -3.57
C THR A 224 -10.29 18.83 -3.65
N ALA A 225 -11.32 19.49 -3.09
CA ALA A 225 -12.70 19.00 -3.12
C ALA A 225 -13.19 18.71 -4.55
N ASP A 226 -12.94 19.58 -5.52
CA ASP A 226 -13.32 19.37 -6.94
C ASP A 226 -12.74 18.07 -7.51
N ARG A 227 -11.49 17.77 -7.15
CA ARG A 227 -10.84 16.55 -7.60
C ARG A 227 -11.43 15.31 -6.93
N ILE A 228 -11.78 15.41 -5.64
CA ILE A 228 -12.48 14.35 -4.90
C ILE A 228 -13.86 14.11 -5.54
N GLU A 229 -14.62 15.16 -5.84
CA GLU A 229 -15.93 15.06 -6.49
C GLU A 229 -15.86 14.32 -7.83
N THR A 230 -14.84 14.62 -8.64
CA THR A 230 -14.60 13.93 -9.92
C THR A 230 -14.38 12.42 -9.73
N MET A 231 -13.79 11.99 -8.62
CA MET A 231 -13.49 10.58 -8.35
C MET A 231 -14.62 9.83 -7.62
N LEU A 232 -15.53 10.57 -6.99
CA LEU A 232 -16.72 10.01 -6.33
C LEU A 232 -17.88 9.72 -7.30
N ASN A 233 -17.83 10.28 -8.51
CA ASN A 233 -18.79 10.09 -9.59
C ASN A 233 -18.33 9.00 -10.56
#